data_dc1924ddf2827a333a1556761a9155e9
#
_entry.id   dc1924ddf2827a333a1556761a9155e9
#
_cell.length_a   1.000
_cell.length_b   1.000
_cell.length_c   1.000
_cell.angle_alpha   90.00
_cell.angle_beta   90.00
_cell.angle_gamma   90.00
#
_symmetry.space_group_name_H-M   'P 1'
#
loop_
_entity.id
_entity.type
_entity.pdbx_description
1 polymer ?
#
loop_
_entity_poly.entity_id
_entity_poly.type
_entity_poly.pdbx_seq_one_letter_code
_entity_poly.pdbx_strand_id
1 'polypeptide(L)'
;ENHITTAYDVKRGKPYPDPYLMGLQKAGNLKPFEGIVVENAPLGVRSGVSAGIFTVAINSGPLPDKALLDEGADVLYDKMTQFRNEWDNFI
;
A
#
# COMPACT_ATOMS: atom_id res chain seq x y z
N GLU A 1 -12.90 -3.00 10.78
CA GLU A 1 -11.52 -3.32 11.09
C GLU A 1 -10.68 -3.37 9.81
N ASN A 2 -9.47 -2.83 9.84
CA ASN A 2 -8.62 -2.73 8.67
C ASN A 2 -7.74 -3.95 8.49
N HIS A 3 -7.47 -4.30 7.24
CA HIS A 3 -6.62 -5.42 6.87
C HIS A 3 -5.51 -4.96 5.94
N ILE A 4 -4.31 -5.53 6.11
CA ILE A 4 -3.24 -5.33 5.14
C ILE A 4 -3.57 -6.19 3.93
N THR A 5 -3.64 -5.55 2.76
CA THR A 5 -3.91 -6.27 1.53
C THR A 5 -2.62 -6.47 0.74
N THR A 6 -2.53 -7.59 0.04
CA THR A 6 -1.37 -7.94 -0.76
C THR A 6 -1.69 -7.82 -2.24
N ALA A 7 -0.65 -7.62 -3.05
CA ALA A 7 -0.78 -7.58 -4.49
C ALA A 7 -0.85 -9.00 -5.05
N TYR A 8 -1.73 -9.21 -6.01
CA TYR A 8 -1.86 -10.48 -6.71
C TYR A 8 -1.50 -10.31 -8.17
N ASP A 9 -1.07 -11.38 -8.80
CA ASP A 9 -0.81 -11.38 -10.23
C ASP A 9 -2.14 -11.26 -10.96
N VAL A 10 -2.24 -10.27 -11.81
CA VAL A 10 -3.44 -9.96 -12.59
C VAL A 10 -3.02 -9.52 -13.98
N LYS A 11 -4.01 -9.35 -14.87
CA LYS A 11 -3.73 -8.92 -16.24
C LYS A 11 -3.00 -7.58 -16.30
N ARG A 12 -3.44 -6.62 -15.47
CA ARG A 12 -2.78 -5.32 -15.40
C ARG A 12 -2.11 -5.19 -14.03
N GLY A 13 -0.78 -5.28 -14.05
CA GLY A 13 -0.01 -5.11 -12.84
C GLY A 13 0.17 -3.65 -12.45
N LYS A 14 1.11 -3.38 -11.56
CA LYS A 14 1.45 -2.01 -11.15
C LYS A 14 1.87 -1.19 -12.37
N PRO A 15 1.50 0.07 -12.46
CA PRO A 15 0.90 0.93 -11.43
C PRO A 15 -0.63 0.90 -11.36
N TYR A 16 -1.28 0.02 -12.10
CA TYR A 16 -2.73 -0.07 -12.09
C TYR A 16 -3.23 -0.59 -10.75
N PRO A 17 -4.49 -0.30 -10.37
CA PRO A 17 -5.01 -0.72 -9.07
C PRO A 17 -5.35 -2.20 -8.99
N ASP A 18 -5.35 -2.91 -10.12
CA ASP A 18 -5.84 -4.27 -10.24
C ASP A 18 -5.26 -5.25 -9.21
N PRO A 19 -3.93 -5.26 -8.95
CA PRO A 19 -3.38 -6.21 -7.97
C PRO A 19 -3.98 -6.05 -6.58
N TYR A 20 -4.21 -4.82 -6.15
CA TYR A 20 -4.74 -4.57 -4.81
C TYR A 20 -6.25 -4.71 -4.75
N LEU A 21 -6.96 -4.39 -5.84
CA LEU A 21 -8.39 -4.67 -5.91
C LEU A 21 -8.64 -6.18 -5.84
N MET A 22 -7.79 -6.98 -6.49
CA MET A 22 -7.87 -8.43 -6.37
C MET A 22 -7.60 -8.88 -4.94
N GLY A 23 -6.63 -8.22 -4.26
CA GLY A 23 -6.35 -8.52 -2.86
C GLY A 23 -7.55 -8.29 -1.96
N LEU A 24 -8.27 -7.18 -2.16
CA LEU A 24 -9.49 -6.89 -1.41
C LEU A 24 -10.56 -7.96 -1.67
N GLN A 25 -10.72 -8.36 -2.92
CA GLN A 25 -11.68 -9.39 -3.29
C GLN A 25 -11.35 -10.72 -2.61
N LYS A 26 -10.09 -11.12 -2.67
CA LYS A 26 -9.62 -12.38 -2.06
C LYS A 26 -9.74 -12.38 -0.54
N ALA A 27 -9.64 -11.22 0.07
CA ALA A 27 -9.74 -11.10 1.53
C ALA A 27 -11.19 -11.11 2.04
N GLY A 28 -12.18 -11.25 1.15
CA GLY A 28 -13.58 -11.31 1.52
C GLY A 28 -14.40 -10.17 0.93
N ASN A 29 -14.03 -9.73 -0.28
CA ASN A 29 -14.69 -8.63 -0.98
C ASN A 29 -14.72 -7.35 -0.14
N LEU A 30 -13.58 -7.01 0.45
CA LEU A 30 -13.46 -5.82 1.28
C LEU A 30 -13.59 -4.55 0.45
N LYS A 31 -14.06 -3.50 1.08
CA LYS A 31 -14.07 -2.16 0.50
C LYS A 31 -12.67 -1.53 0.61
N PRO A 32 -12.30 -0.60 -0.28
CA PRO A 32 -10.99 0.05 -0.19
C PRO A 32 -10.67 0.63 1.18
N PHE A 33 -11.63 1.23 1.86
CA PHE A 33 -11.40 1.84 3.17
C PHE A 33 -11.15 0.80 4.27
N GLU A 34 -11.36 -0.48 3.98
CA GLU A 34 -11.11 -1.58 4.91
C GLU A 34 -9.72 -2.16 4.74
N GLY A 35 -8.95 -1.71 3.75
CA GLY A 35 -7.62 -2.21 3.46
C GLY A 35 -6.53 -1.21 3.79
N ILE A 36 -5.30 -1.71 3.92
CA ILE A 36 -4.09 -0.91 4.03
C ILE A 36 -3.05 -1.54 3.12
N VAL A 37 -2.46 -0.73 2.24
CA VAL A 37 -1.37 -1.17 1.37
C VAL A 37 -0.05 -0.76 2.00
N VAL A 38 0.90 -1.69 2.02
CA VAL A 38 2.27 -1.43 2.46
C VAL A 38 3.18 -1.70 1.27
N GLU A 39 3.93 -0.68 0.83
CA GLU A 39 4.74 -0.76 -0.37
C GLU A 39 6.09 -0.09 -0.21
N ASN A 40 7.07 -0.58 -0.98
CA ASN A 40 8.42 -0.03 -0.93
C ASN A 40 8.90 0.50 -2.30
N ALA A 41 8.05 0.52 -3.30
CA ALA A 41 8.41 0.97 -4.64
C ALA A 41 7.38 1.97 -5.17
N PRO A 42 7.83 2.98 -5.97
CA PRO A 42 6.91 4.01 -6.47
C PRO A 42 5.70 3.47 -7.23
N LEU A 43 5.90 2.51 -8.12
CA LEU A 43 4.79 1.95 -8.89
C LEU A 43 3.80 1.20 -8.00
N GLY A 44 4.30 0.53 -6.94
CA GLY A 44 3.45 -0.13 -5.98
C GLY A 44 2.63 0.86 -5.16
N VAL A 45 3.24 1.98 -4.77
CA VAL A 45 2.53 3.06 -4.08
C VAL A 45 1.42 3.58 -4.97
N ARG A 46 1.73 3.87 -6.23
CA ARG A 46 0.72 4.36 -7.18
C ARG A 46 -0.43 3.38 -7.33
N SER A 47 -0.12 2.09 -7.38
CA SER A 47 -1.13 1.04 -7.49
C SER A 47 -2.10 1.06 -6.30
N GLY A 48 -1.56 1.14 -5.08
CA GLY A 48 -2.38 1.22 -3.86
C GLY A 48 -3.24 2.47 -3.82
N VAL A 49 -2.64 3.61 -4.15
CA VAL A 49 -3.36 4.89 -4.18
C VAL A 49 -4.46 4.86 -5.24
N SER A 50 -4.17 4.30 -6.42
CA SER A 50 -5.16 4.20 -7.50
C SER A 50 -6.33 3.30 -7.14
N ALA A 51 -6.10 2.33 -6.24
CA ALA A 51 -7.17 1.46 -5.75
C ALA A 51 -8.03 2.15 -4.68
N GLY A 52 -7.66 3.36 -4.26
CA GLY A 52 -8.38 4.08 -3.21
C GLY A 52 -8.11 3.56 -1.82
N ILE A 53 -7.00 2.88 -1.61
CA ILE A 53 -6.64 2.24 -0.34
C ILE A 53 -5.60 3.10 0.38
N PHE A 54 -5.72 3.22 1.71
CA PHE A 54 -4.71 3.89 2.52
C PHE A 54 -3.36 3.22 2.28
N THR A 55 -2.36 3.99 1.81
CA THR A 55 -1.10 3.42 1.38
C THR A 55 0.06 3.91 2.24
N VAL A 56 0.76 2.95 2.83
CA VAL A 56 1.94 3.16 3.65
C VAL A 56 3.17 2.84 2.80
N ALA A 57 4.09 3.79 2.70
CA ALA A 57 5.36 3.58 2.02
C ALA A 57 6.45 3.26 3.04
N ILE A 58 7.26 2.25 2.74
CA ILE A 58 8.43 1.90 3.54
C ILE A 58 9.65 2.17 2.67
N ASN A 59 10.45 3.15 3.05
CA ASN A 59 11.64 3.51 2.26
C ASN A 59 12.91 3.03 2.95
N SER A 60 13.19 1.75 2.80
CA SER A 60 14.44 1.15 3.30
C SER A 60 15.51 1.04 2.22
N GLY A 61 15.22 1.48 1.01
CA GLY A 61 16.13 1.41 -0.13
C GLY A 61 16.80 2.76 -0.43
N PRO A 62 17.44 2.86 -1.61
CA PRO A 62 18.24 4.03 -1.96
C PRO A 62 17.46 5.21 -2.53
N LEU A 63 16.15 5.05 -2.78
CA LEU A 63 15.36 6.14 -3.37
C LEU A 63 15.12 7.27 -2.36
N PRO A 64 15.03 8.52 -2.84
CA PRO A 64 14.62 9.60 -1.95
C PRO A 64 13.15 9.43 -1.55
N ASP A 65 12.79 9.89 -0.36
CA ASP A 65 11.42 9.81 0.15
C ASP A 65 10.41 10.41 -0.83
N LYS A 66 10.82 11.49 -1.49
CA LYS A 66 9.97 12.18 -2.46
C LYS A 66 9.49 11.25 -3.57
N ALA A 67 10.29 10.28 -3.98
CA ALA A 67 9.90 9.35 -5.04
C ALA A 67 8.67 8.54 -4.66
N LEU A 68 8.51 8.23 -3.37
CA LEU A 68 7.36 7.49 -2.88
C LEU A 68 6.20 8.43 -2.52
N LEU A 69 6.50 9.56 -1.92
CA LEU A 69 5.46 10.52 -1.54
C LEU A 69 4.78 11.15 -2.75
N ASP A 70 5.51 11.39 -3.84
CA ASP A 70 4.94 11.95 -5.05
C ASP A 70 3.93 11.01 -5.72
N GLU A 71 4.00 9.72 -5.41
CA GLU A 71 3.01 8.76 -5.92
C GLU A 71 1.74 8.74 -5.06
N GLY A 72 1.70 9.51 -3.99
CA GLY A 72 0.49 9.69 -3.19
C GLY A 72 0.45 8.90 -1.89
N ALA A 73 1.59 8.35 -1.43
CA ALA A 73 1.61 7.63 -0.16
C ALA A 73 1.04 8.51 0.96
N ASP A 74 0.21 7.94 1.81
CA ASP A 74 -0.41 8.65 2.91
C ASP A 74 0.54 8.86 4.07
N VAL A 75 1.40 7.88 4.33
CA VAL A 75 2.47 7.98 5.33
C VAL A 75 3.71 7.28 4.81
N LEU A 76 4.86 7.63 5.40
CA LEU A 76 6.14 7.04 5.01
C LEU A 76 6.95 6.73 6.25
N TYR A 77 7.58 5.55 6.25
CA TYR A 77 8.49 5.12 7.29
C TYR A 77 9.80 4.66 6.65
N ASP A 78 10.90 4.81 7.39
CA ASP A 78 12.21 4.35 6.91
C ASP A 78 12.37 2.84 7.02
N LYS A 79 11.67 2.21 7.97
CA LYS A 79 11.77 0.77 8.22
C LYS A 79 10.42 0.19 8.57
N MET A 80 10.22 -1.07 8.21
CA MET A 80 9.01 -1.81 8.54
C MET A 80 8.77 -1.87 10.05
N THR A 81 9.84 -1.91 10.85
CA THR A 81 9.72 -1.95 12.31
C THR A 81 9.06 -0.69 12.86
N GLN A 82 9.31 0.48 12.25
CA GLN A 82 8.66 1.72 12.67
C GLN A 82 7.16 1.65 12.44
N PHE A 83 6.75 1.16 11.27
CA PHE A 83 5.34 1.00 10.96
C PHE A 83 4.69 0.02 11.92
N ARG A 84 5.36 -1.10 12.18
CA ARG A 84 4.83 -2.12 13.08
C ARG A 84 4.63 -1.57 14.50
N ASN A 85 5.55 -0.73 14.96
CA ASN A 85 5.46 -0.14 16.30
C ASN A 85 4.29 0.84 16.42
N GLU A 86 3.84 1.41 15.31
CA GLU A 86 2.73 2.35 15.30
C GLU A 86 1.44 1.74 14.77
N TRP A 87 1.43 0.44 14.58
CA TRP A 87 0.29 -0.26 13.99
C TRP A 87 -1.02 0.05 14.70
N ASP A 88 -1.00 0.11 16.03
CA ASP A 88 -2.21 0.35 16.82
C ASP A 88 -2.84 1.71 16.52
N ASN A 89 -2.09 2.63 15.95
CA ASN A 89 -2.62 3.94 15.58
C ASN A 89 -3.49 3.89 14.33
N PHE A 90 -3.47 2.77 13.59
CA PHE A 90 -4.20 2.61 12.33
C PHE A 90 -5.43 1.72 12.47
N ILE A 91 -5.59 1.01 13.57
CA ILE A 91 -6.68 0.05 13.73
C ILE A 91 -7.60 0.38 14.89
#